data_1cfecab9febd4493b2b5c0bb8fbd3ae9
#
_entry.id   1cfecab9febd4493b2b5c0bb8fbd3ae9
#
_cell.length_a   1.000
_cell.length_b   1.000
_cell.length_c   1.000
_cell.angle_alpha   90.00
_cell.angle_beta   90.00
_cell.angle_gamma   90.00
#
_symmetry.space_group_name_H-M   'P 1'
#
loop_
_entity.id
_entity.type
_entity.pdbx_description
1 polymer ?
#
loop_
_entity_poly.entity_id
_entity_poly.type
_entity_poly.pdbx_seq_one_letter_code
_entity_poly.pdbx_strand_id
1 'polypeptide(L)'
;MTKFVVDASAVLHLASAEVKVPGSHKLLAPTLLRSQTLSALHEAVQRGEIPADVAREHLTRVGRMKIRLLGDAVLRRRAWELADQLRWASTYNAEYVALTQLQADAFVTLDAELARSVEGIVATTSIDALR
;
A
#
# COMPACT_ATOMS: atom_id res chain seq x y z
N MET A 1 -15.62 1.80 12.41
CA MET A 1 -14.47 1.02 11.91
C MET A 1 -13.91 1.68 10.68
N THR A 2 -12.66 2.09 10.73
CA THR A 2 -12.04 2.82 9.63
C THR A 2 -11.34 1.85 8.68
N LYS A 3 -11.52 2.06 7.38
CA LYS A 3 -10.89 1.27 6.33
C LYS A 3 -9.81 2.09 5.66
N PHE A 4 -8.59 1.56 5.66
CA PHE A 4 -7.44 2.20 5.04
C PHE A 4 -6.89 1.34 3.92
N VAL A 5 -6.59 1.95 2.78
CA VAL A 5 -5.76 1.32 1.77
C VAL A 5 -4.31 1.64 2.09
N VAL A 6 -3.47 0.62 2.15
CA VAL A 6 -2.05 0.76 2.46
C VAL A 6 -1.21 0.30 1.27
N ASP A 7 -0.19 1.07 0.90
CA ASP A 7 0.72 0.67 -0.16
C ASP A 7 1.95 -0.05 0.40
N ALA A 8 2.85 -0.47 -0.49
CA ALA A 8 4.04 -1.20 -0.09
C ALA A 8 4.93 -0.41 0.89
N SER A 9 5.06 0.91 0.68
CA SER A 9 5.86 1.75 1.57
C SER A 9 5.33 1.74 3.00
N ALA A 10 4.02 1.86 3.14
CA ALA A 10 3.36 1.84 4.45
C ALA A 10 3.47 0.46 5.11
N VAL A 11 3.20 -0.60 4.37
CA VAL A 11 3.25 -1.98 4.88
C VAL A 11 4.66 -2.35 5.34
N LEU A 12 5.67 -2.01 4.55
CA LEU A 12 7.06 -2.30 4.90
C LEU A 12 7.52 -1.51 6.13
N HIS A 13 7.06 -0.28 6.28
CA HIS A 13 7.33 0.50 7.49
C HIS A 13 6.69 -0.14 8.72
N LEU A 14 5.43 -0.54 8.63
CA LEU A 14 4.74 -1.22 9.74
C LEU A 14 5.46 -2.51 10.14
N ALA A 15 5.94 -3.27 9.16
CA ALA A 15 6.66 -4.51 9.41
C ALA A 15 8.02 -4.25 10.08
N SER A 16 8.80 -3.29 9.58
CA SER A 16 10.13 -2.98 10.11
C SER A 16 10.07 -2.36 11.51
N ALA A 17 9.08 -1.51 11.77
CA ALA A 17 8.90 -0.85 13.06
C ALA A 17 8.10 -1.70 14.07
N GLU A 18 7.67 -2.89 13.67
CA GLU A 18 6.87 -3.80 14.50
C GLU A 18 5.61 -3.15 15.06
N VAL A 19 4.97 -2.31 14.24
CA VAL A 19 3.73 -1.63 14.63
C VAL A 19 2.57 -2.61 14.57
N LYS A 20 1.82 -2.68 15.65
CA LYS A 20 0.62 -3.49 15.72
C LYS A 20 -0.59 -2.61 15.45
N VAL A 21 -1.29 -2.88 14.34
CA VAL A 21 -2.48 -2.11 13.96
C VAL A 21 -3.66 -2.57 14.81
N PRO A 22 -4.38 -1.64 15.49
CA PRO A 22 -5.55 -2.01 16.28
C PRO A 22 -6.64 -2.67 15.43
N GLY A 23 -7.40 -3.58 16.02
CA GLY A 23 -8.48 -4.28 15.33
C GLY A 23 -9.64 -3.40 14.87
N SER A 24 -9.72 -2.15 15.37
CA SER A 24 -10.70 -1.16 14.93
C SER A 24 -10.40 -0.60 13.53
N HIS A 25 -9.21 -0.83 13.02
CA HIS A 25 -8.80 -0.42 11.68
C HIS A 25 -8.77 -1.64 10.75
N LYS A 26 -9.31 -1.49 9.55
CA LYS A 26 -9.21 -2.50 8.50
C LYS A 26 -8.23 -2.05 7.44
N LEU A 27 -7.32 -2.94 7.06
CA LEU A 27 -6.34 -2.69 6.02
C LEU A 27 -6.74 -3.40 4.74
N LEU A 28 -6.68 -2.68 3.63
CA LEU A 28 -7.01 -3.17 2.29
C LEU A 28 -5.85 -2.83 1.36
N ALA A 29 -5.65 -3.63 0.35
CA ALA A 29 -4.69 -3.34 -0.70
C ALA A 29 -5.03 -4.10 -1.97
N PRO A 30 -4.58 -3.63 -3.15
CA PRO A 30 -4.63 -4.44 -4.35
C PRO A 30 -3.76 -5.69 -4.22
N THR A 31 -4.09 -6.75 -4.95
CA THR A 31 -3.28 -7.98 -4.97
C THR A 31 -1.83 -7.73 -5.38
N LEU A 32 -1.59 -6.66 -6.12
CA LEU A 32 -0.26 -6.17 -6.51
C LEU A 32 0.68 -6.00 -5.31
N LEU A 33 0.14 -5.68 -4.12
CA LEU A 33 0.93 -5.48 -2.91
C LEU A 33 1.88 -6.65 -2.62
N ARG A 34 1.44 -7.87 -2.87
CA ARG A 34 2.27 -9.07 -2.64
C ARG A 34 3.58 -9.02 -3.41
N SER A 35 3.49 -8.77 -4.71
CA SER A 35 4.67 -8.71 -5.57
C SER A 35 5.54 -7.50 -5.26
N GLN A 36 4.91 -6.37 -4.95
CA GLN A 36 5.65 -5.15 -4.66
C GLN A 36 6.44 -5.25 -3.35
N THR A 37 5.87 -5.81 -2.29
CA THR A 37 6.59 -5.98 -1.02
C THR A 37 7.71 -7.00 -1.14
N LEU A 38 7.47 -8.10 -1.83
CA LEU A 38 8.49 -9.11 -2.08
C LEU A 38 9.68 -8.51 -2.84
N SER A 39 9.39 -7.83 -3.95
CA SER A 39 10.43 -7.24 -4.79
C SER A 39 11.20 -6.13 -4.07
N ALA A 40 10.50 -5.26 -3.35
CA ALA A 40 11.14 -4.16 -2.61
C ALA A 40 12.15 -4.68 -1.57
N LEU A 41 11.80 -5.74 -0.84
CA LEU A 41 12.71 -6.34 0.13
C LEU A 41 13.91 -7.00 -0.54
N HIS A 42 13.69 -7.72 -1.62
CA HIS A 42 14.77 -8.36 -2.37
C HIS A 42 15.72 -7.32 -2.97
N GLU A 43 15.17 -6.26 -3.56
CA GLU A 43 15.95 -5.15 -4.10
C GLU A 43 16.81 -4.47 -3.03
N ALA A 44 16.24 -4.26 -1.84
CA ALA A 44 16.98 -3.65 -0.72
C ALA A 44 18.19 -4.52 -0.29
N VAL A 45 18.02 -5.84 -0.28
CA VAL A 45 19.13 -6.76 -0.01
C VAL A 45 20.19 -6.65 -1.09
N GLN A 46 19.79 -6.64 -2.36
CA GLN A 46 20.73 -6.56 -3.49
C GLN A 46 21.51 -5.23 -3.52
N ARG A 47 20.88 -4.15 -3.03
CA ARG A 47 21.57 -2.85 -2.89
C ARG A 47 22.43 -2.77 -1.63
N GLY A 48 22.45 -3.79 -0.80
CA GLY A 48 23.20 -3.78 0.45
C GLY A 48 22.60 -2.93 1.56
N GLU A 49 21.33 -2.57 1.45
CA GLU A 49 20.66 -1.72 2.44
C GLU A 49 20.27 -2.47 3.70
N ILE A 50 19.91 -3.76 3.58
CA ILE A 50 19.57 -4.62 4.71
C ILE A 50 20.12 -6.02 4.51
N PRO A 51 20.42 -6.76 5.61
CA PRO A 51 20.80 -8.18 5.51
C PRO A 51 19.63 -9.04 5.02
N ALA A 52 19.94 -10.14 4.34
CA ALA A 52 18.93 -11.04 3.79
C ALA A 52 18.03 -11.66 4.87
N ASP A 53 18.59 -12.01 6.03
CA ASP A 53 17.82 -12.58 7.14
C ASP A 53 16.82 -11.56 7.71
N VAL A 54 17.21 -10.30 7.79
CA VAL A 54 16.32 -9.22 8.23
C VAL A 54 15.17 -9.02 7.21
N ALA A 55 15.50 -9.03 5.92
CA ALA A 55 14.49 -8.90 4.87
C ALA A 55 13.47 -10.05 4.93
N ARG A 56 13.93 -11.28 5.12
CA ARG A 56 13.04 -12.45 5.24
C ARG A 56 12.15 -12.35 6.48
N GLU A 57 12.67 -11.82 7.58
CA GLU A 57 11.88 -11.58 8.79
C GLU A 57 10.78 -10.55 8.52
N HIS A 58 11.10 -9.44 7.85
CA HIS A 58 10.11 -8.44 7.46
C HIS A 58 9.04 -9.05 6.55
N LEU A 59 9.44 -9.88 5.60
CA LEU A 59 8.50 -10.54 4.69
C LEU A 59 7.54 -11.45 5.47
N THR A 60 8.04 -12.16 6.48
CA THR A 60 7.21 -12.99 7.35
C THR A 60 6.20 -12.13 8.13
N ARG A 61 6.62 -10.97 8.64
CA ARG A 61 5.73 -10.04 9.34
C ARG A 61 4.64 -9.51 8.41
N VAL A 62 4.99 -9.16 7.17
CA VAL A 62 4.02 -8.73 6.17
C VAL A 62 2.97 -9.82 5.95
N GLY A 63 3.39 -11.07 5.82
CA GLY A 63 2.49 -12.21 5.63
C GLY A 63 1.54 -12.46 6.81
N ARG A 64 1.89 -12.00 8.00
CA ARG A 64 1.05 -12.12 9.20
C ARG A 64 0.08 -10.96 9.39
N MET A 65 0.24 -9.88 8.65
CA MET A 65 -0.67 -8.75 8.72
C MET A 65 -2.02 -9.11 8.14
N LYS A 66 -3.08 -8.67 8.79
CA LYS A 66 -4.45 -8.86 8.32
C LYS A 66 -4.76 -7.78 7.27
N ILE A 67 -4.34 -8.01 6.05
CA ILE A 67 -4.59 -7.11 4.93
C ILE A 67 -5.50 -7.84 3.94
N ARG A 68 -6.66 -7.27 3.67
CA ARG A 68 -7.57 -7.81 2.66
C ARG A 68 -7.09 -7.38 1.27
N LEU A 69 -6.78 -8.38 0.43
CA LEU A 69 -6.32 -8.11 -0.93
C LEU A 69 -7.49 -8.21 -1.91
N LEU A 70 -7.61 -7.23 -2.78
CA LEU A 70 -8.71 -7.11 -3.73
C LEU A 70 -8.16 -6.87 -5.14
N GLY A 71 -8.82 -7.47 -6.14
CA GLY A 71 -8.36 -7.32 -7.52
C GLY A 71 -9.39 -7.85 -8.50
N ASP A 72 -10.53 -7.16 -8.63
CA ASP A 72 -11.59 -7.53 -9.55
C ASP A 72 -11.61 -6.65 -10.82
N ALA A 73 -12.56 -6.91 -11.70
CA ALA A 73 -12.70 -6.17 -12.95
C ALA A 73 -13.09 -4.70 -12.73
N VAL A 74 -13.87 -4.42 -11.69
CA VAL A 74 -14.29 -3.05 -11.36
C VAL A 74 -13.08 -2.23 -10.93
N LEU A 75 -12.22 -2.80 -10.07
CA LEU A 75 -10.99 -2.14 -9.64
C LEU A 75 -10.08 -1.85 -10.84
N ARG A 76 -9.87 -2.81 -11.70
CA ARG A 76 -8.99 -2.64 -12.87
C ARG A 76 -9.50 -1.56 -13.82
N ARG A 77 -10.79 -1.51 -14.06
CA ARG A 77 -11.40 -0.48 -14.90
C ARG A 77 -11.20 0.91 -14.30
N ARG A 78 -11.49 1.05 -13.01
CA ARG A 78 -11.33 2.34 -12.33
C ARG A 78 -9.86 2.78 -12.29
N ALA A 79 -8.94 1.84 -12.09
CA ALA A 79 -7.50 2.13 -12.14
C ALA A 79 -7.08 2.67 -13.50
N TRP A 80 -7.57 2.07 -14.58
CA TRP A 80 -7.30 2.54 -15.93
C TRP A 80 -7.79 3.99 -16.11
N GLU A 81 -9.04 4.26 -15.72
CA GLU A 81 -9.63 5.59 -15.84
C GLU A 81 -8.85 6.64 -15.05
N LEU A 82 -8.41 6.30 -13.83
CA LEU A 82 -7.61 7.20 -13.00
C LEU A 82 -6.24 7.46 -13.60
N ALA A 83 -5.59 6.43 -14.13
CA ALA A 83 -4.29 6.59 -14.79
C ALA A 83 -4.39 7.53 -16.00
N ASP A 84 -5.46 7.41 -16.78
CA ASP A 84 -5.74 8.34 -17.87
C ASP A 84 -5.96 9.77 -17.38
N GLN A 85 -6.80 9.93 -16.36
CA GLN A 85 -7.12 11.23 -15.78
C GLN A 85 -5.88 11.93 -15.23
N LEU A 86 -5.01 11.19 -14.58
CA LEU A 86 -3.79 11.70 -13.95
C LEU A 86 -2.58 11.70 -14.88
N ARG A 87 -2.75 11.19 -16.10
CA ARG A 87 -1.69 11.06 -17.09
C ARG A 87 -0.52 10.21 -16.59
N TRP A 88 -0.84 9.17 -15.85
CA TRP A 88 0.14 8.19 -15.38
C TRP A 88 0.32 7.11 -16.46
N ALA A 89 1.55 6.84 -16.83
CA ALA A 89 1.88 5.77 -17.78
C ALA A 89 1.63 4.39 -17.16
N SER A 90 1.96 4.23 -15.88
CA SER A 90 1.76 3.00 -15.14
C SER A 90 0.43 3.04 -14.37
N THR A 91 -0.21 1.88 -14.26
CA THR A 91 -1.47 1.74 -13.50
C THR A 91 -1.28 1.29 -12.06
N TYR A 92 -0.04 1.01 -11.63
CA TYR A 92 0.19 0.43 -10.31
C TYR A 92 -0.31 1.31 -9.17
N ASN A 93 0.11 2.58 -9.12
CA ASN A 93 -0.39 3.50 -8.11
C ASN A 93 -1.88 3.78 -8.28
N ALA A 94 -2.37 3.76 -9.49
CA ALA A 94 -3.80 3.94 -9.78
C ALA A 94 -4.66 2.84 -9.17
N GLU A 95 -4.15 1.61 -9.02
CA GLU A 95 -4.88 0.54 -8.35
C GLU A 95 -5.13 0.86 -6.88
N TYR A 96 -4.14 1.41 -6.19
CA TYR A 96 -4.29 1.82 -4.78
C TYR A 96 -5.30 2.95 -4.63
N VAL A 97 -5.22 3.94 -5.49
CA VAL A 97 -6.13 5.09 -5.46
C VAL A 97 -7.56 4.67 -5.81
N ALA A 98 -7.73 3.83 -6.83
CA ALA A 98 -9.02 3.29 -7.22
C ALA A 98 -9.66 2.49 -6.08
N LEU A 99 -8.88 1.64 -5.42
CA LEU A 99 -9.38 0.85 -4.29
C LEU A 99 -9.82 1.76 -3.15
N THR A 100 -9.09 2.83 -2.89
CA THR A 100 -9.47 3.82 -1.88
C THR A 100 -10.82 4.44 -2.19
N GLN A 101 -11.04 4.86 -3.44
CA GLN A 101 -12.31 5.44 -3.85
C GLN A 101 -13.48 4.45 -3.71
N LEU A 102 -13.24 3.19 -4.06
CA LEU A 102 -14.30 2.18 -4.11
C LEU A 102 -14.64 1.59 -2.76
N GLN A 103 -13.67 1.45 -1.85
CA GLN A 103 -13.82 0.60 -0.68
C GLN A 103 -13.34 1.18 0.64
N ALA A 104 -12.65 2.31 0.66
CA ALA A 104 -11.96 2.76 1.87
C ALA A 104 -12.21 4.22 2.22
N ASP A 105 -11.82 4.58 3.43
CA ASP A 105 -11.97 5.96 3.95
C ASP A 105 -10.76 6.82 3.63
N ALA A 106 -9.57 6.23 3.59
CA ALA A 106 -8.34 6.97 3.34
C ALA A 106 -7.24 6.06 2.79
N PHE A 107 -6.29 6.68 2.11
CA PHE A 107 -5.08 6.06 1.58
C PHE A 107 -3.89 6.43 2.45
N VAL A 108 -3.06 5.44 2.79
CA VAL A 108 -1.84 5.63 3.58
C VAL A 108 -0.64 5.26 2.73
N THR A 109 0.23 6.22 2.49
CA THR A 109 1.49 6.05 1.79
C THR A 109 2.58 6.88 2.47
N LEU A 110 3.83 6.42 2.41
CA LEU A 110 4.98 7.19 2.85
C LEU A 110 5.58 8.03 1.72
N ASP A 111 5.07 7.87 0.50
CA ASP A 111 5.50 8.65 -0.65
C ASP A 111 4.77 9.99 -0.66
N ALA A 112 5.47 11.05 -0.22
CA ALA A 112 4.89 12.39 -0.13
C ALA A 112 4.48 12.95 -1.50
N GLU A 113 5.22 12.62 -2.55
CA GLU A 113 4.88 13.05 -3.91
C GLU A 113 3.59 12.40 -4.38
N LEU A 114 3.44 11.09 -4.15
CA LEU A 114 2.20 10.38 -4.47
C LEU A 114 1.02 10.96 -3.69
N ALA A 115 1.18 11.22 -2.41
CA ALA A 115 0.13 11.81 -1.57
C ALA A 115 -0.32 13.15 -2.14
N ARG A 116 0.60 14.00 -2.56
CA ARG A 116 0.28 15.28 -3.18
C ARG A 116 -0.44 15.11 -4.52
N SER A 117 -0.03 14.13 -5.32
CA SER A 117 -0.61 13.88 -6.64
C SER A 117 -2.08 13.49 -6.59
N VAL A 118 -2.55 12.94 -5.48
CA VAL A 118 -3.91 12.44 -5.33
C VAL A 118 -4.79 13.32 -4.44
N GLU A 119 -4.30 14.49 -4.03
CA GLU A 119 -5.12 15.47 -3.30
C GLU A 119 -6.36 15.84 -4.12
N GLY A 120 -7.50 15.87 -3.44
CA GLY A 120 -8.78 16.15 -4.09
C GLY A 120 -9.40 14.95 -4.79
N ILE A 121 -8.69 13.82 -4.90
CA ILE A 121 -9.19 12.59 -5.51
C ILE A 121 -9.58 11.59 -4.42
N VAL A 122 -8.69 11.37 -3.45
CA VAL A 122 -8.97 10.56 -2.26
C VAL A 122 -8.43 11.27 -1.03
N ALA A 123 -8.99 10.93 0.13
CA ALA A 123 -8.41 11.36 1.40
C ALA A 123 -7.12 10.57 1.64
N THR A 124 -6.08 11.26 2.10
CA THR A 124 -4.84 10.63 2.54
C THR A 124 -4.63 10.90 4.03
N THR A 125 -3.94 10.01 4.70
CA THR A 125 -3.61 10.20 6.11
C THR A 125 -2.23 9.65 6.39
N SER A 126 -1.66 10.08 7.51
CA SER A 126 -0.32 9.63 7.90
C SER A 126 -0.38 8.21 8.45
N ILE A 127 0.77 7.54 8.45
CA ILE A 127 0.89 6.19 9.01
C ILE A 127 0.58 6.16 10.51
N ASP A 128 0.68 7.28 11.19
CA ASP A 128 0.35 7.38 12.61
C ASP A 128 -1.14 7.12 12.88
N ALA A 129 -2.00 7.31 11.89
CA ALA A 129 -3.41 7.00 12.01
C ALA A 129 -3.68 5.50 12.21
N LEU A 130 -2.70 4.65 11.90
CA LEU A 130 -2.80 3.18 12.02
C LEU A 130 -2.39 2.66 13.39
N ARG A 131 -1.94 3.51 14.27
CA ARG A 131 -1.52 3.12 15.62
C ARG A 131 -2.66 3.05 16.60
#